data_79dd367e3fb5db25d6814800d3fc0ff8
#
_entry.id   79dd367e3fb5db25d6814800d3fc0ff8
#
_cell.length_a   1.000
_cell.length_b   1.000
_cell.length_c   1.000
_cell.angle_alpha   90.00
_cell.angle_beta   90.00
_cell.angle_gamma   90.00
#
_symmetry.space_group_name_H-M   'P 1'
#
loop_
_entity.id
_entity.type
_entity.pdbx_description
1 polymer ?
#
loop_
_entity_poly.entity_id
_entity_poly.type
_entity_poly.pdbx_seq_one_letter_code
_entity_poly.pdbx_strand_id
1 'polypeptide(L)'
;MTVNRYSALAAVVLITGCSPGTPAATAPKPAPAPATPVSAVVPPPSDAPRLALPIACAIGVDCEVQNYLDRDPGPGVQDYRCGGQTYEAHGGIDFRIRDMAAQRAGVLVLAAAPGRVTRLRDGVEDISVRAAGVDVANRECGNGVVVDHGNGWETQYCHLARGSIVVKTGELVDTGHPLAKVGLSGNTEYPHLHLTVRRNGVTIDPFSPTPGAACDPGAAAGSSLWDPATGRKLAYQQGAVLNIGFAAAPVSGEAVEAGGIAAPTADSPMLVAYARAIRLRQGDVQTVILSDPAGQVLARSQLPPLDRDKAQYLVYVGKKRPAAGWPSGRYTLRYTVTRAGAVVVDRPEQLTL
;
A
#
# COMPACT_ATOMS: atom_id res chain seq x y z
N MET A 1 -33.33 1.54 -51.65
CA MET A 1 -34.03 2.78 -52.01
C MET A 1 -33.30 3.88 -51.26
N THR A 2 -32.36 4.54 -51.98
CA THR A 2 -32.46 5.90 -52.50
C THR A 2 -32.69 6.94 -51.39
N VAL A 3 -31.99 8.03 -51.22
CA VAL A 3 -31.21 8.93 -52.09
C VAL A 3 -30.29 9.81 -51.28
N ASN A 4 -29.16 10.05 -51.86
CA ASN A 4 -28.09 11.03 -51.63
C ASN A 4 -28.56 12.50 -51.81
N ARG A 5 -28.09 13.46 -51.01
CA ARG A 5 -27.94 14.87 -51.48
C ARG A 5 -26.78 15.58 -50.83
N TYR A 6 -25.79 15.88 -51.67
CA TYR A 6 -24.76 16.90 -51.46
C TYR A 6 -25.39 18.31 -51.59
N SER A 7 -24.89 19.24 -50.80
CA SER A 7 -24.97 20.68 -51.12
C SER A 7 -23.66 21.36 -50.68
N ALA A 8 -22.98 21.88 -51.70
CA ALA A 8 -21.86 22.75 -51.60
C ALA A 8 -22.36 24.20 -51.33
N LEU A 9 -21.61 24.95 -50.52
CA LEU A 9 -21.77 26.43 -50.45
C LEU A 9 -20.43 27.11 -50.43
N ALA A 10 -20.43 28.18 -51.20
CA ALA A 10 -19.35 28.98 -51.70
C ALA A 10 -18.63 29.83 -50.66
N ALA A 11 -17.37 30.09 -50.95
CA ALA A 11 -16.51 31.09 -50.29
C ALA A 11 -16.91 32.52 -50.66
N VAL A 12 -17.01 33.39 -49.65
CA VAL A 12 -17.04 34.85 -49.85
C VAL A 12 -15.81 35.42 -49.17
N VAL A 13 -14.93 35.99 -49.98
CA VAL A 13 -13.78 36.80 -49.57
C VAL A 13 -14.25 38.24 -49.33
N LEU A 14 -14.11 38.74 -48.13
CA LEU A 14 -14.24 40.15 -47.83
C LEU A 14 -12.90 40.69 -47.33
N ILE A 15 -12.32 41.58 -48.14
CA ILE A 15 -11.16 42.40 -47.80
C ILE A 15 -11.67 43.64 -47.08
N THR A 16 -11.22 43.89 -45.87
CA THR A 16 -11.39 45.21 -45.23
C THR A 16 -10.13 45.62 -44.43
N GLY A 17 -9.65 46.69 -44.77
CA GLY A 17 -8.96 47.85 -44.24
C GLY A 17 -8.14 47.69 -42.94
N CYS A 18 -6.86 48.11 -43.07
CA CYS A 18 -6.00 48.45 -41.93
C CYS A 18 -6.53 49.67 -41.16
N SER A 19 -6.69 49.52 -39.84
CA SER A 19 -6.77 50.61 -38.89
C SER A 19 -5.59 50.56 -37.91
N PRO A 20 -5.04 51.74 -37.49
CA PRO A 20 -3.83 51.75 -36.65
C PRO A 20 -4.11 51.28 -35.24
N GLY A 21 -3.24 50.43 -34.73
CA GLY A 21 -3.36 49.79 -33.44
C GLY A 21 -3.25 50.74 -32.25
N THR A 22 -4.19 50.60 -31.35
CA THR A 22 -4.14 51.14 -29.99
C THR A 22 -3.15 50.29 -29.16
N PRO A 23 -2.29 50.88 -28.31
CA PRO A 23 -1.36 50.09 -27.49
C PRO A 23 -2.13 49.22 -26.50
N ALA A 24 -1.81 47.93 -26.48
CA ALA A 24 -2.37 46.98 -25.55
C ALA A 24 -2.02 47.36 -24.11
N ALA A 25 -3.04 47.58 -23.30
CA ALA A 25 -2.89 47.72 -21.86
C ALA A 25 -2.33 46.41 -21.27
N THR A 26 -1.20 46.50 -20.59
CA THR A 26 -0.62 45.37 -19.83
C THR A 26 -1.59 44.91 -18.75
N ALA A 27 -2.04 43.70 -18.84
CA ALA A 27 -2.87 43.09 -17.82
C ALA A 27 -2.15 43.08 -16.46
N PRO A 28 -2.83 43.41 -15.35
CA PRO A 28 -2.22 43.40 -14.04
C PRO A 28 -1.78 41.97 -13.67
N LYS A 29 -0.58 41.84 -13.11
CA LYS A 29 -0.03 40.60 -12.57
C LYS A 29 -1.02 40.04 -11.55
N PRO A 30 -1.42 38.75 -11.65
CA PRO A 30 -2.33 38.15 -10.67
C PRO A 30 -1.75 38.26 -9.27
N ALA A 31 -2.57 38.69 -8.32
CA ALA A 31 -2.21 38.72 -6.90
C ALA A 31 -1.81 37.32 -6.43
N PRO A 32 -0.83 37.18 -5.53
CA PRO A 32 -0.49 35.89 -4.96
C PRO A 32 -1.72 35.28 -4.27
N ALA A 33 -2.00 34.03 -4.57
CA ALA A 33 -3.07 33.28 -3.91
C ALA A 33 -2.88 33.35 -2.37
N PRO A 34 -3.96 33.50 -1.59
CA PRO A 34 -3.85 33.47 -0.14
C PRO A 34 -3.19 32.19 0.30
N ALA A 35 -2.19 32.32 1.17
CA ALA A 35 -1.49 31.16 1.74
C ALA A 35 -2.53 30.29 2.46
N THR A 36 -2.59 29.01 2.11
CA THR A 36 -3.43 28.02 2.77
C THR A 36 -3.04 28.04 4.27
N PRO A 37 -3.99 28.13 5.21
CA PRO A 37 -3.63 28.10 6.62
C PRO A 37 -2.94 26.80 6.92
N VAL A 38 -1.74 26.88 7.48
CA VAL A 38 -1.03 25.70 8.02
C VAL A 38 -1.86 25.22 9.20
N SER A 39 -2.50 24.05 9.04
CA SER A 39 -3.24 23.42 10.14
C SER A 39 -2.32 23.32 11.36
N ALA A 40 -2.76 23.88 12.49
CA ALA A 40 -2.01 23.77 13.74
C ALA A 40 -1.88 22.29 14.11
N VAL A 41 -0.67 21.83 14.32
CA VAL A 41 -0.41 20.46 14.80
C VAL A 41 -0.99 20.32 16.21
N VAL A 42 -2.10 19.58 16.34
CA VAL A 42 -2.67 19.26 17.64
C VAL A 42 -1.87 18.09 18.22
N PRO A 43 -1.16 18.27 19.33
CA PRO A 43 -0.41 17.18 19.93
C PRO A 43 -1.36 16.08 20.43
N PRO A 44 -0.92 14.80 20.46
CA PRO A 44 -1.72 13.73 21.01
C PRO A 44 -1.98 13.96 22.52
N PRO A 45 -3.04 13.35 23.10
CA PRO A 45 -3.29 13.42 24.52
C PRO A 45 -2.06 13.08 25.36
N SER A 46 -1.80 13.81 26.43
CA SER A 46 -0.59 13.66 27.25
C SER A 46 -0.47 12.29 27.94
N ASP A 47 -1.59 11.59 28.11
CA ASP A 47 -1.71 10.25 28.69
C ASP A 47 -1.73 9.13 27.63
N ALA A 48 -1.57 9.46 26.35
CA ALA A 48 -1.55 8.48 25.26
C ALA A 48 -0.23 7.71 25.22
N PRO A 49 -0.27 6.39 24.93
CA PRO A 49 0.94 5.62 24.72
C PRO A 49 1.68 6.09 23.47
N ARG A 50 3.02 6.05 23.49
CA ARG A 50 3.85 6.20 22.31
C ARG A 50 4.04 4.83 21.69
N LEU A 51 3.58 4.68 20.44
CA LEU A 51 3.56 3.40 19.75
C LEU A 51 4.84 3.21 18.91
N ALA A 52 5.53 2.12 19.15
CA ALA A 52 6.57 1.60 18.26
C ALA A 52 5.96 0.71 17.16
N LEU A 53 6.78 0.33 16.19
CA LEU A 53 6.36 -0.56 15.11
C LEU A 53 5.91 -1.93 15.67
N PRO A 54 4.67 -2.38 15.41
CA PRO A 54 4.11 -3.57 16.03
C PRO A 54 4.49 -4.89 15.33
N ILE A 55 5.42 -4.83 14.39
CA ILE A 55 5.81 -5.96 13.54
C ILE A 55 7.31 -5.93 13.27
N ALA A 56 7.96 -7.10 13.31
CA ALA A 56 9.40 -7.22 13.07
C ALA A 56 9.70 -7.31 11.57
N CYS A 57 9.59 -6.18 10.90
CA CYS A 57 9.89 -6.06 9.47
C CYS A 57 10.42 -4.66 9.12
N ALA A 58 11.02 -4.52 7.95
CA ALA A 58 11.47 -3.26 7.39
C ALA A 58 10.41 -2.72 6.41
N ILE A 59 9.65 -1.69 6.84
CA ILE A 59 8.65 -1.01 6.00
C ILE A 59 9.31 -0.53 4.70
N GLY A 60 8.66 -0.80 3.57
CA GLY A 60 9.19 -0.48 2.24
C GLY A 60 10.14 -1.53 1.67
N VAL A 61 10.51 -2.56 2.45
CA VAL A 61 11.42 -3.63 2.05
C VAL A 61 10.74 -4.99 2.05
N ASP A 62 10.24 -5.45 3.18
CA ASP A 62 9.64 -6.78 3.35
C ASP A 62 8.21 -6.74 3.91
N CYS A 63 7.73 -5.56 4.24
CA CYS A 63 6.33 -5.29 4.61
C CYS A 63 5.92 -3.86 4.24
N GLU A 64 4.60 -3.63 4.20
CA GLU A 64 3.99 -2.35 3.85
C GLU A 64 2.74 -2.08 4.71
N VAL A 65 2.39 -0.81 4.93
CA VAL A 65 1.05 -0.46 5.37
C VAL A 65 0.11 -0.63 4.18
N GLN A 66 -0.77 -1.62 4.20
CA GLN A 66 -1.72 -1.89 3.11
C GLN A 66 -2.94 -1.00 3.22
N ASN A 67 -3.57 -0.94 4.41
CA ASN A 67 -4.77 -0.16 4.67
C ASN A 67 -4.62 0.64 5.96
N TYR A 68 -5.13 1.87 5.94
CA TYR A 68 -5.29 2.73 7.11
C TYR A 68 -6.70 2.56 7.69
N LEU A 69 -6.94 3.14 8.86
CA LEU A 69 -8.27 3.19 9.47
C LEU A 69 -9.22 3.99 8.56
N ASP A 70 -10.45 3.51 8.42
CA ASP A 70 -11.51 4.25 7.74
C ASP A 70 -12.10 5.31 8.67
N ARG A 71 -12.06 6.56 8.22
CA ARG A 71 -12.55 7.72 8.97
C ARG A 71 -13.87 8.26 8.43
N ASP A 72 -14.37 7.72 7.31
CA ASP A 72 -15.69 8.08 6.81
C ASP A 72 -16.76 7.45 7.72
N PRO A 73 -17.66 8.22 8.34
CA PRO A 73 -18.73 7.66 9.16
C PRO A 73 -19.91 7.14 8.32
N GLY A 74 -19.91 7.35 7.01
CA GLY A 74 -20.94 6.93 6.06
C GLY A 74 -20.48 5.75 5.21
N PRO A 75 -21.13 5.50 4.08
CA PRO A 75 -20.81 4.37 3.20
C PRO A 75 -19.64 4.67 2.23
N GLY A 76 -18.82 5.63 2.54
CA GLY A 76 -17.62 5.99 1.80
C GLY A 76 -16.37 5.39 2.42
N VAL A 77 -15.20 5.76 1.88
CA VAL A 77 -13.90 5.38 2.44
C VAL A 77 -12.98 6.59 2.50
N GLN A 78 -12.35 6.82 3.66
CA GLN A 78 -11.46 7.95 3.83
C GLN A 78 -10.36 7.65 4.86
N ASP A 79 -9.10 7.65 4.44
CA ASP A 79 -7.97 7.58 5.36
C ASP A 79 -7.64 8.96 5.99
N TYR A 80 -6.68 9.00 6.91
CA TYR A 80 -6.29 10.23 7.62
C TYR A 80 -5.71 11.34 6.72
N ARG A 81 -5.29 11.01 5.49
CA ARG A 81 -4.79 11.95 4.48
C ARG A 81 -5.85 12.30 3.42
N CYS A 82 -7.13 12.05 3.70
CA CYS A 82 -8.24 12.21 2.78
C CYS A 82 -8.13 11.35 1.49
N GLY A 83 -7.35 10.30 1.56
CA GLY A 83 -7.21 9.33 0.47
C GLY A 83 -8.13 8.12 0.67
N GLY A 84 -8.15 7.22 -0.30
CA GLY A 84 -8.88 5.96 -0.26
C GLY A 84 -7.98 4.75 0.03
N GLN A 85 -6.91 4.89 0.83
CA GLN A 85 -6.07 3.76 1.18
C GLN A 85 -6.63 3.02 2.41
N THR A 86 -7.89 2.65 2.30
CA THR A 86 -8.64 1.91 3.29
C THR A 86 -9.80 1.20 2.59
N TYR A 87 -10.70 0.57 3.34
CA TYR A 87 -11.97 0.02 2.86
C TYR A 87 -13.06 0.31 3.91
N GLU A 88 -14.32 0.23 3.48
CA GLU A 88 -15.52 0.53 4.29
C GLU A 88 -15.47 -0.16 5.66
N ALA A 89 -15.62 0.65 6.71
CA ALA A 89 -15.61 0.24 8.12
C ALA A 89 -14.31 -0.42 8.61
N HIS A 90 -13.16 -0.16 7.97
CA HIS A 90 -11.88 -0.68 8.41
C HIS A 90 -11.46 -0.08 9.76
N GLY A 91 -11.43 -0.90 10.81
CA GLY A 91 -11.24 -0.49 12.20
C GLY A 91 -9.77 -0.48 12.69
N GLY A 92 -8.78 -0.40 11.82
CA GLY A 92 -7.38 -0.44 12.26
C GLY A 92 -6.37 -0.14 11.14
N ILE A 93 -5.15 -0.62 11.34
CA ILE A 93 -4.04 -0.48 10.39
C ILE A 93 -3.56 -1.88 9.99
N ASP A 94 -3.47 -2.14 8.68
CA ASP A 94 -2.97 -3.42 8.16
C ASP A 94 -1.51 -3.32 7.77
N PHE A 95 -0.66 -4.04 8.48
CA PHE A 95 0.76 -4.24 8.14
C PHE A 95 0.89 -5.55 7.36
N ARG A 96 0.95 -5.44 6.04
CA ARG A 96 1.03 -6.59 5.14
C ARG A 96 2.47 -7.04 4.94
N ILE A 97 2.72 -8.34 5.11
CA ILE A 97 3.98 -8.98 4.71
C ILE A 97 3.90 -9.43 3.25
N ARG A 98 5.06 -9.75 2.64
CA ARG A 98 5.14 -9.96 1.20
C ARG A 98 4.21 -11.06 0.67
N ASP A 99 4.21 -12.23 1.32
CA ASP A 99 3.58 -13.42 0.81
C ASP A 99 3.49 -14.52 1.89
N MET A 100 2.91 -15.66 1.52
CA MET A 100 2.77 -16.83 2.38
C MET A 100 4.10 -17.51 2.71
N ALA A 101 5.16 -17.33 1.91
CA ALA A 101 6.47 -17.84 2.28
C ALA A 101 7.05 -17.06 3.46
N ALA A 102 6.90 -15.72 3.47
CA ALA A 102 7.27 -14.88 4.60
C ALA A 102 6.44 -15.23 5.85
N GLN A 103 5.14 -15.52 5.70
CA GLN A 103 4.28 -15.97 6.80
C GLN A 103 4.79 -17.30 7.39
N ARG A 104 5.10 -18.29 6.54
CA ARG A 104 5.64 -19.58 7.01
C ARG A 104 7.02 -19.46 7.67
N ALA A 105 7.86 -18.54 7.20
CA ALA A 105 9.14 -18.23 7.84
C ALA A 105 8.97 -17.61 9.24
N GLY A 106 7.83 -16.96 9.47
CA GLY A 106 7.42 -16.44 10.78
C GLY A 106 7.92 -15.03 11.05
N VAL A 107 7.09 -14.04 10.72
CA VAL A 107 7.34 -12.62 11.07
C VAL A 107 6.73 -12.33 12.44
N LEU A 108 7.54 -11.81 13.39
CA LEU A 108 7.09 -11.56 14.75
C LEU A 108 6.13 -10.36 14.81
N VAL A 109 5.08 -10.49 15.63
CA VAL A 109 4.21 -9.41 16.09
C VAL A 109 4.70 -8.97 17.47
N LEU A 110 4.85 -7.67 17.65
CA LEU A 110 5.48 -7.05 18.82
C LEU A 110 4.51 -6.13 19.54
N ALA A 111 4.60 -6.04 20.86
CA ALA A 111 3.85 -5.05 21.64
C ALA A 111 4.27 -3.64 21.20
N ALA A 112 3.30 -2.83 20.74
CA ALA A 112 3.55 -1.47 20.27
C ALA A 112 3.92 -0.51 21.39
N ALA A 113 3.48 -0.78 22.62
CA ALA A 113 3.76 0.01 23.83
C ALA A 113 3.75 -0.91 25.06
N PRO A 114 4.30 -0.45 26.21
CA PRO A 114 4.26 -1.22 27.46
C PRO A 114 2.81 -1.39 27.94
N GLY A 115 2.49 -2.52 28.57
CA GLY A 115 1.16 -2.74 29.11
C GLY A 115 0.95 -4.14 29.69
N ARG A 116 -0.31 -4.47 29.95
CA ARG A 116 -0.74 -5.77 30.45
C ARG A 116 -1.58 -6.49 29.43
N VAL A 117 -1.25 -7.73 29.13
CA VAL A 117 -2.11 -8.60 28.30
C VAL A 117 -3.42 -8.86 29.06
N THR A 118 -4.55 -8.42 28.53
CA THR A 118 -5.86 -8.57 29.18
C THR A 118 -6.69 -9.68 28.56
N ARG A 119 -6.59 -9.90 27.27
CA ARG A 119 -7.35 -10.91 26.53
C ARG A 119 -6.49 -11.49 25.41
N LEU A 120 -6.72 -12.76 25.14
CA LEU A 120 -6.16 -13.43 23.96
C LEU A 120 -7.10 -14.53 23.46
N ARG A 121 -6.97 -14.87 22.19
CA ARG A 121 -7.59 -16.04 21.57
C ARG A 121 -6.57 -16.69 20.66
N ASP A 122 -6.46 -18.02 20.75
CA ASP A 122 -5.63 -18.85 19.86
C ASP A 122 -6.44 -20.09 19.41
N GLY A 123 -5.96 -20.77 18.39
CA GLY A 123 -6.54 -22.02 17.89
C GLY A 123 -7.39 -21.88 16.62
N VAL A 124 -7.62 -20.65 16.12
CA VAL A 124 -8.27 -20.41 14.82
C VAL A 124 -7.27 -20.74 13.69
N GLU A 125 -7.72 -21.51 12.69
CA GLU A 125 -6.88 -21.94 11.56
C GLU A 125 -6.42 -20.76 10.69
N ASP A 126 -5.21 -20.89 10.12
CA ASP A 126 -4.65 -19.95 9.15
C ASP A 126 -5.17 -20.25 7.74
N ILE A 127 -6.40 -19.86 7.45
CA ILE A 127 -7.08 -20.13 6.18
C ILE A 127 -7.69 -18.84 5.64
N SER A 128 -7.37 -18.51 4.37
CA SER A 128 -7.96 -17.34 3.71
C SER A 128 -9.50 -17.47 3.64
N VAL A 129 -10.21 -16.38 3.91
CA VAL A 129 -11.68 -16.31 3.75
C VAL A 129 -12.14 -16.55 2.31
N ARG A 130 -11.25 -16.51 1.33
CA ARG A 130 -11.54 -16.88 -0.06
C ARG A 130 -11.64 -18.38 -0.27
N ALA A 131 -11.18 -19.20 0.69
CA ALA A 131 -11.32 -20.64 0.60
C ALA A 131 -12.78 -21.05 0.83
N ALA A 132 -13.24 -22.05 0.09
CA ALA A 132 -14.62 -22.52 0.19
C ALA A 132 -14.93 -23.05 1.61
N GLY A 133 -16.10 -22.67 2.14
CA GLY A 133 -16.62 -23.16 3.43
C GLY A 133 -16.03 -22.50 4.66
N VAL A 134 -15.23 -21.44 4.52
CA VAL A 134 -14.71 -20.68 5.68
C VAL A 134 -15.81 -19.79 6.23
N ASP A 135 -16.14 -19.98 7.50
CA ASP A 135 -17.03 -19.11 8.28
C ASP A 135 -16.24 -18.46 9.42
N VAL A 136 -16.24 -17.14 9.43
CA VAL A 136 -15.52 -16.31 10.41
C VAL A 136 -16.43 -15.49 11.31
N ALA A 137 -17.75 -15.68 11.24
CA ALA A 137 -18.72 -14.94 12.03
C ALA A 137 -18.35 -14.96 13.52
N ASN A 138 -18.28 -13.78 14.14
CA ASN A 138 -17.82 -13.55 15.52
C ASN A 138 -16.36 -13.99 15.81
N ARG A 139 -15.60 -14.25 14.76
CA ARG A 139 -14.16 -14.59 14.83
C ARG A 139 -13.34 -13.82 13.81
N GLU A 140 -13.79 -12.63 13.42
CA GLU A 140 -13.19 -11.79 12.36
C GLU A 140 -11.71 -11.48 12.67
N CYS A 141 -11.36 -11.21 13.93
CA CYS A 141 -9.97 -11.01 14.39
C CYS A 141 -9.10 -12.28 14.27
N GLY A 142 -9.71 -13.49 14.17
CA GLY A 142 -8.96 -14.74 14.23
C GLY A 142 -8.27 -14.96 15.58
N ASN A 143 -7.01 -15.38 15.56
CA ASN A 143 -6.16 -15.37 16.75
C ASN A 143 -5.71 -13.96 17.03
N GLY A 144 -5.72 -13.56 18.31
CA GLY A 144 -5.42 -12.18 18.68
C GLY A 144 -4.99 -12.01 20.12
N VAL A 145 -4.35 -10.87 20.37
CA VAL A 145 -3.91 -10.42 21.70
C VAL A 145 -4.39 -9.00 21.92
N VAL A 146 -4.84 -8.68 23.15
CA VAL A 146 -5.17 -7.31 23.58
C VAL A 146 -4.25 -6.93 24.72
N VAL A 147 -3.60 -5.77 24.60
CA VAL A 147 -2.74 -5.17 25.60
C VAL A 147 -3.37 -3.88 26.11
N ASP A 148 -3.60 -3.78 27.43
CA ASP A 148 -4.05 -2.58 28.12
C ASP A 148 -2.82 -1.74 28.55
N HIS A 149 -2.82 -0.47 28.18
CA HIS A 149 -1.75 0.50 28.45
C HIS A 149 -2.09 1.45 29.60
N GLY A 150 -3.24 1.25 30.26
CA GLY A 150 -3.77 2.16 31.28
C GLY A 150 -4.55 3.34 30.69
N ASN A 151 -5.23 4.10 31.56
CA ASN A 151 -6.03 5.28 31.19
C ASN A 151 -7.06 5.03 30.07
N GLY A 152 -7.55 3.79 29.94
CA GLY A 152 -8.50 3.36 28.93
C GLY A 152 -7.89 3.10 27.56
N TRP A 153 -6.56 3.19 27.38
CA TRP A 153 -5.88 2.87 26.14
C TRP A 153 -5.63 1.37 26.01
N GLU A 154 -5.95 0.81 24.86
CA GLU A 154 -5.62 -0.58 24.50
C GLU A 154 -5.18 -0.70 23.04
N THR A 155 -4.34 -1.70 22.78
CA THR A 155 -4.04 -2.16 21.43
C THR A 155 -4.49 -3.60 21.26
N GLN A 156 -5.06 -3.90 20.08
CA GLN A 156 -5.45 -5.25 19.69
C GLN A 156 -4.70 -5.66 18.42
N TYR A 157 -4.14 -6.86 18.47
CA TYR A 157 -3.36 -7.48 17.41
C TYR A 157 -4.14 -8.67 16.88
N CYS A 158 -4.51 -8.66 15.59
CA CYS A 158 -5.37 -9.68 14.97
C CYS A 158 -4.65 -10.43 13.84
N HIS A 159 -5.29 -11.50 13.37
CA HIS A 159 -4.84 -12.38 12.30
C HIS A 159 -3.51 -13.08 12.62
N LEU A 160 -3.28 -13.39 13.90
CA LEU A 160 -2.07 -14.06 14.37
C LEU A 160 -2.05 -15.52 13.92
N ALA A 161 -0.86 -16.07 13.73
CA ALA A 161 -0.69 -17.46 13.35
C ALA A 161 -1.12 -18.41 14.49
N ARG A 162 -1.83 -19.47 14.14
CA ARG A 162 -2.29 -20.48 15.09
C ARG A 162 -1.14 -21.08 15.89
N GLY A 163 -1.28 -21.12 17.20
CA GLY A 163 -0.29 -21.68 18.12
C GLY A 163 0.99 -20.87 18.25
N SER A 164 1.00 -19.60 17.77
CA SER A 164 2.19 -18.77 17.82
C SER A 164 2.20 -17.76 18.97
N ILE A 165 1.10 -17.61 19.72
CA ILE A 165 1.01 -16.69 20.85
C ILE A 165 1.92 -17.17 21.98
N VAL A 166 2.86 -16.31 22.43
CA VAL A 166 3.88 -16.67 23.43
C VAL A 166 3.63 -15.97 24.79
N VAL A 167 2.60 -15.14 24.88
CA VAL A 167 2.22 -14.42 26.10
C VAL A 167 0.94 -15.02 26.71
N LYS A 168 0.66 -14.68 27.96
CA LYS A 168 -0.55 -15.11 28.68
C LYS A 168 -1.30 -13.92 29.30
N THR A 169 -2.58 -14.11 29.53
CA THR A 169 -3.42 -13.10 30.24
C THR A 169 -2.83 -12.76 31.60
N GLY A 170 -2.74 -11.48 31.91
CA GLY A 170 -2.15 -10.93 33.11
C GLY A 170 -0.66 -10.59 33.01
N GLU A 171 0.03 -11.04 31.96
CA GLU A 171 1.45 -10.77 31.72
C GLU A 171 1.71 -9.30 31.43
N LEU A 172 2.79 -8.75 31.99
CA LEU A 172 3.29 -7.44 31.65
C LEU A 172 4.26 -7.56 30.49
N VAL A 173 4.11 -6.68 29.51
CA VAL A 173 4.95 -6.63 28.32
C VAL A 173 5.53 -5.23 28.17
N ASP A 174 6.77 -5.15 27.74
CA ASP A 174 7.43 -3.91 27.32
C ASP A 174 7.23 -3.64 25.84
N THR A 175 7.52 -2.42 25.41
CA THR A 175 7.58 -2.08 23.97
C THR A 175 8.53 -3.03 23.25
N GLY A 176 8.10 -3.60 22.12
CA GLY A 176 8.90 -4.54 21.31
C GLY A 176 8.91 -5.98 21.85
N HIS A 177 8.19 -6.27 22.95
CA HIS A 177 8.06 -7.63 23.46
C HIS A 177 7.36 -8.53 22.41
N PRO A 178 7.89 -9.71 22.05
CA PRO A 178 7.22 -10.62 21.14
C PRO A 178 5.88 -11.10 21.70
N LEU A 179 4.81 -10.98 20.91
CA LEU A 179 3.48 -11.44 21.27
C LEU A 179 3.11 -12.75 20.56
N ALA A 180 3.41 -12.81 19.26
CA ALA A 180 3.03 -13.90 18.37
C ALA A 180 3.77 -13.78 17.03
N LYS A 181 3.28 -14.50 16.01
CA LYS A 181 3.69 -14.37 14.60
C LYS A 181 2.49 -13.93 13.74
N VAL A 182 2.77 -13.24 12.63
CA VAL A 182 1.78 -12.92 11.61
C VAL A 182 1.21 -14.20 11.03
N GLY A 183 -0.12 -14.30 10.96
CA GLY A 183 -0.86 -15.44 10.44
C GLY A 183 -1.82 -15.08 9.31
N LEU A 184 -2.84 -15.93 9.17
CA LEU A 184 -3.91 -15.81 8.19
C LEU A 184 -5.25 -16.24 8.82
N SER A 185 -5.42 -16.07 10.13
CA SER A 185 -6.61 -16.48 10.85
C SER A 185 -7.67 -15.39 10.89
N GLY A 186 -8.95 -15.77 10.85
CA GLY A 186 -10.08 -14.84 10.87
C GLY A 186 -10.43 -14.26 9.50
N ASN A 187 -11.02 -13.05 9.48
CA ASN A 187 -11.51 -12.41 8.25
C ASN A 187 -10.36 -11.76 7.47
N THR A 188 -9.56 -12.56 6.82
CA THR A 188 -8.42 -12.09 6.02
C THR A 188 -8.20 -12.91 4.76
N GLU A 189 -7.74 -12.26 3.69
CA GLU A 189 -7.44 -12.88 2.40
C GLU A 189 -5.95 -13.18 2.20
N TYR A 190 -5.09 -12.46 2.93
CA TYR A 190 -3.62 -12.49 2.80
C TYR A 190 -2.94 -12.26 4.15
N PRO A 191 -1.69 -12.72 4.33
CA PRO A 191 -1.02 -12.60 5.62
C PRO A 191 -0.68 -11.15 5.95
N HIS A 192 -1.19 -10.67 7.09
CA HIS A 192 -0.92 -9.34 7.62
C HIS A 192 -1.16 -9.30 9.13
N LEU A 193 -0.63 -8.29 9.79
CA LEU A 193 -1.04 -7.89 11.12
C LEU A 193 -2.09 -6.78 10.99
N HIS A 194 -3.28 -6.96 11.56
CA HIS A 194 -4.24 -5.90 11.78
C HIS A 194 -4.08 -5.36 13.21
N LEU A 195 -3.76 -4.07 13.33
CA LEU A 195 -3.62 -3.36 14.62
C LEU A 195 -4.78 -2.41 14.81
N THR A 196 -5.56 -2.61 15.87
CA THR A 196 -6.54 -1.62 16.33
C THR A 196 -6.05 -0.92 17.60
N VAL A 197 -6.16 0.40 17.66
CA VAL A 197 -5.93 1.20 18.88
C VAL A 197 -7.27 1.71 19.37
N ARG A 198 -7.52 1.61 20.69
CA ARG A 198 -8.76 2.11 21.31
C ARG A 198 -8.46 2.97 22.52
N ARG A 199 -9.38 3.90 22.82
CA ARG A 199 -9.45 4.60 24.08
C ARG A 199 -10.89 4.50 24.63
N ASN A 200 -11.06 3.94 25.82
CA ASN A 200 -12.38 3.70 26.44
C ASN A 200 -13.36 2.98 25.49
N GLY A 201 -12.86 1.98 24.74
CA GLY A 201 -13.63 1.20 23.76
C GLY A 201 -13.85 1.87 22.41
N VAL A 202 -13.51 3.15 22.25
CA VAL A 202 -13.62 3.88 20.98
C VAL A 202 -12.35 3.68 20.15
N THR A 203 -12.49 3.30 18.89
CA THR A 203 -11.37 3.14 17.96
C THR A 203 -10.73 4.50 17.65
N ILE A 204 -9.41 4.56 17.73
CA ILE A 204 -8.60 5.75 17.52
C ILE A 204 -7.63 5.51 16.35
N ASP A 205 -7.57 6.45 15.43
CA ASP A 205 -6.58 6.43 14.36
C ASP A 205 -5.19 6.82 14.91
N PRO A 206 -4.20 5.92 14.92
CA PRO A 206 -2.89 6.25 15.48
C PRO A 206 -2.13 7.31 14.67
N PHE A 207 -2.52 7.58 13.42
CA PHE A 207 -1.94 8.66 12.61
C PHE A 207 -2.57 10.03 12.86
N SER A 208 -3.83 10.05 13.33
CA SER A 208 -4.58 11.28 13.62
C SER A 208 -5.51 11.02 14.81
N PRO A 209 -4.99 11.04 16.06
CA PRO A 209 -5.67 10.50 17.24
C PRO A 209 -6.80 11.36 17.79
N THR A 210 -7.10 12.51 17.18
CA THR A 210 -8.23 13.35 17.60
C THR A 210 -9.55 12.75 17.10
N PRO A 211 -10.45 12.28 17.99
CA PRO A 211 -11.74 11.73 17.60
C PRO A 211 -12.57 12.76 16.83
N GLY A 212 -13.21 12.33 15.74
CA GLY A 212 -14.07 13.18 14.92
C GLY A 212 -13.36 14.30 14.16
N ALA A 213 -12.04 14.40 14.23
CA ALA A 213 -11.30 15.34 13.40
C ALA A 213 -11.45 14.97 11.92
N ALA A 214 -11.63 15.97 11.07
CA ALA A 214 -11.56 15.78 9.62
C ALA A 214 -10.20 15.20 9.21
N CYS A 215 -10.15 14.51 8.08
CA CYS A 215 -8.89 14.13 7.48
C CYS A 215 -8.07 15.38 7.10
N ASP A 216 -6.76 15.28 7.06
CA ASP A 216 -5.88 16.40 6.69
C ASP A 216 -4.86 15.93 5.65
N PRO A 217 -4.97 16.39 4.37
CA PRO A 217 -3.99 16.08 3.33
C PRO A 217 -2.56 16.49 3.69
N GLY A 218 -2.43 17.48 4.59
CA GLY A 218 -1.17 17.99 5.12
C GLY A 218 -0.72 17.40 6.46
N ALA A 219 -1.48 16.43 7.03
CA ALA A 219 -1.22 15.91 8.37
C ALA A 219 0.26 15.59 8.58
N ALA A 220 0.87 16.29 9.55
CA ALA A 220 2.26 16.09 9.90
C ALA A 220 2.41 14.90 10.87
N ALA A 221 3.54 14.19 10.78
CA ALA A 221 3.85 13.05 11.67
C ALA A 221 3.85 13.41 13.16
N GLY A 222 3.94 14.69 13.53
CA GLY A 222 4.03 15.15 14.93
C GLY A 222 2.74 15.05 15.76
N SER A 223 1.58 14.86 15.12
CA SER A 223 0.30 14.70 15.83
C SER A 223 -0.07 13.23 16.09
N SER A 224 0.70 12.28 15.62
CA SER A 224 0.40 10.85 15.69
C SER A 224 0.76 10.24 17.05
N LEU A 225 0.21 9.06 17.35
CA LEU A 225 0.60 8.24 18.51
C LEU A 225 1.95 7.53 18.31
N TRP A 226 2.41 7.43 17.07
CA TRP A 226 3.68 6.77 16.76
C TRP A 226 4.87 7.52 17.39
N ASP A 227 5.84 6.79 17.91
CA ASP A 227 7.12 7.39 18.26
C ASP A 227 7.77 8.04 17.01
N PRO A 228 8.65 9.04 17.15
CA PRO A 228 9.19 9.77 16.01
C PRO A 228 9.96 8.91 15.00
N ALA A 229 10.60 7.83 15.44
CA ALA A 229 11.35 6.93 14.56
C ALA A 229 10.41 6.06 13.73
N THR A 230 9.38 5.50 14.38
CA THR A 230 8.30 4.73 13.76
C THR A 230 7.47 5.60 12.81
N GLY A 231 7.09 6.82 13.23
CA GLY A 231 6.33 7.74 12.39
C GLY A 231 7.05 8.10 11.08
N ARG A 232 8.38 8.23 11.10
CA ARG A 232 9.16 8.44 9.86
C ARG A 232 9.13 7.22 8.94
N LYS A 233 9.20 6.00 9.49
CA LYS A 233 9.11 4.75 8.70
C LYS A 233 7.72 4.55 8.09
N LEU A 234 6.68 4.98 8.81
CA LEU A 234 5.28 4.88 8.40
C LEU A 234 4.77 6.11 7.64
N ALA A 235 5.68 6.96 7.11
CA ALA A 235 5.30 8.09 6.29
C ALA A 235 4.37 7.65 5.14
N TYR A 236 3.30 8.44 4.92
CA TYR A 236 2.28 8.10 3.93
C TYR A 236 2.86 7.91 2.53
N GLN A 237 2.64 6.73 1.97
CA GLN A 237 3.10 6.37 0.64
C GLN A 237 1.92 6.38 -0.35
N GLN A 238 2.10 6.99 -1.51
CA GLN A 238 1.07 7.06 -2.55
C GLN A 238 0.90 5.78 -3.38
N GLY A 239 1.64 4.76 -3.09
CA GLY A 239 1.69 3.45 -3.71
C GLY A 239 2.94 2.73 -3.24
N ALA A 240 2.97 1.42 -3.29
CA ALA A 240 4.15 0.64 -2.90
C ALA A 240 4.29 -0.62 -3.75
N VAL A 241 5.50 -1.16 -3.78
CA VAL A 241 5.79 -2.46 -4.39
C VAL A 241 5.89 -3.50 -3.30
N LEU A 242 4.94 -4.45 -3.29
CA LEU A 242 4.92 -5.53 -2.33
C LEU A 242 5.88 -6.66 -2.71
N ASN A 243 5.88 -7.07 -3.99
CA ASN A 243 6.83 -8.05 -4.53
C ASN A 243 7.41 -7.53 -5.86
N ILE A 244 8.69 -7.74 -6.04
CA ILE A 244 9.40 -7.46 -7.28
C ILE A 244 10.49 -8.51 -7.47
N GLY A 245 10.73 -8.95 -8.70
CA GLY A 245 11.77 -9.96 -8.95
C GLY A 245 11.72 -10.55 -10.34
N PHE A 246 12.43 -11.66 -10.47
CA PHE A 246 12.59 -12.39 -11.72
C PHE A 246 12.10 -13.83 -11.58
N ALA A 247 11.61 -14.40 -12.67
CA ALA A 247 11.13 -15.78 -12.74
C ALA A 247 11.57 -16.46 -14.04
N ALA A 248 11.62 -17.79 -14.01
CA ALA A 248 11.94 -18.63 -15.17
C ALA A 248 10.71 -18.93 -16.08
N ALA A 249 9.51 -18.50 -15.66
CA ALA A 249 8.23 -18.71 -16.34
C ALA A 249 7.27 -17.55 -16.04
N PRO A 250 6.16 -17.39 -16.79
CA PRO A 250 5.09 -16.45 -16.44
C PRO A 250 4.58 -16.68 -15.04
N VAL A 251 4.27 -15.59 -14.33
CA VAL A 251 3.80 -15.62 -12.93
C VAL A 251 2.31 -15.29 -12.85
N SER A 252 1.61 -15.90 -11.90
CA SER A 252 0.24 -15.54 -11.51
C SER A 252 0.22 -14.82 -10.16
N GLY A 253 -0.87 -14.11 -9.88
CA GLY A 253 -1.08 -13.48 -8.56
C GLY A 253 -1.04 -14.50 -7.42
N GLU A 254 -1.62 -15.68 -7.63
CA GLU A 254 -1.63 -16.80 -6.68
C GLU A 254 -0.22 -17.35 -6.42
N ALA A 255 0.59 -17.54 -7.48
CA ALA A 255 1.96 -18.00 -7.34
C ALA A 255 2.83 -16.99 -6.58
N VAL A 256 2.66 -15.70 -6.86
CA VAL A 256 3.37 -14.63 -6.13
C VAL A 256 2.90 -14.54 -4.68
N GLU A 257 1.59 -14.73 -4.40
CA GLU A 257 1.06 -14.76 -3.03
C GLU A 257 1.53 -16.00 -2.26
N ALA A 258 1.60 -17.17 -2.91
CA ALA A 258 2.13 -18.37 -2.29
C ALA A 258 3.61 -18.22 -1.89
N GLY A 259 4.35 -17.38 -2.60
CA GLY A 259 5.79 -17.18 -2.44
C GLY A 259 6.61 -18.35 -2.99
N GLY A 260 7.93 -18.22 -2.96
CA GLY A 260 8.83 -19.26 -3.46
C GLY A 260 8.95 -19.30 -4.98
N ILE A 261 8.73 -18.17 -5.67
CA ILE A 261 9.03 -18.05 -7.10
C ILE A 261 10.51 -18.39 -7.33
N ALA A 262 10.75 -19.43 -8.12
CA ALA A 262 12.10 -19.85 -8.45
C ALA A 262 12.84 -18.80 -9.25
N ALA A 263 14.03 -18.42 -8.78
CA ALA A 263 14.90 -17.51 -9.50
C ALA A 263 15.34 -18.16 -10.83
N PRO A 264 15.43 -17.40 -11.93
CA PRO A 264 15.95 -17.92 -13.20
C PRO A 264 17.46 -18.15 -13.10
N THR A 265 17.92 -19.08 -13.94
CA THR A 265 19.34 -19.44 -14.13
C THR A 265 19.74 -19.15 -15.58
N ALA A 266 21.03 -19.28 -15.89
CA ALA A 266 21.54 -19.18 -17.26
C ALA A 266 20.89 -20.18 -18.25
N ASP A 267 20.32 -21.28 -17.75
CA ASP A 267 19.66 -22.30 -18.57
C ASP A 267 18.13 -22.13 -18.63
N SER A 268 17.57 -21.17 -17.93
CA SER A 268 16.13 -20.95 -17.92
C SER A 268 15.59 -20.67 -19.33
N PRO A 269 14.48 -21.31 -19.74
CA PRO A 269 13.92 -21.16 -21.09
C PRO A 269 13.35 -19.78 -21.35
N MET A 270 13.12 -19.03 -20.28
CA MET A 270 12.59 -17.67 -20.34
C MET A 270 13.08 -16.86 -19.13
N LEU A 271 13.18 -15.55 -19.33
CA LEU A 271 13.43 -14.59 -18.27
C LEU A 271 12.20 -13.67 -18.16
N VAL A 272 11.55 -13.72 -17.01
CA VAL A 272 10.38 -12.89 -16.68
C VAL A 272 10.77 -11.92 -15.57
N ALA A 273 10.45 -10.65 -15.75
CA ALA A 273 10.54 -9.60 -14.75
C ALA A 273 9.12 -9.24 -14.30
N TYR A 274 8.83 -9.24 -12.99
CA TYR A 274 7.50 -8.98 -12.47
C TYR A 274 7.53 -8.02 -11.29
N ALA A 275 6.42 -7.30 -11.10
CA ALA A 275 6.16 -6.48 -9.94
C ALA A 275 4.69 -6.61 -9.51
N ARG A 276 4.43 -6.78 -8.21
CA ARG A 276 3.12 -6.66 -7.59
C ARG A 276 3.10 -5.41 -6.73
N ALA A 277 2.29 -4.44 -7.13
CA ALA A 277 2.13 -3.18 -6.43
C ALA A 277 0.77 -3.13 -5.71
N ILE A 278 0.70 -2.30 -4.67
CA ILE A 278 -0.48 -2.05 -3.85
C ILE A 278 -0.81 -0.56 -3.81
N ARG A 279 -2.03 -0.23 -3.39
CA ARG A 279 -2.51 1.16 -3.22
C ARG A 279 -2.46 1.96 -4.53
N LEU A 280 -2.79 1.31 -5.64
CA LEU A 280 -2.85 1.95 -6.95
C LEU A 280 -4.20 2.66 -7.14
N ARG A 281 -4.18 3.81 -7.80
CA ARG A 281 -5.37 4.65 -8.03
C ARG A 281 -5.80 4.65 -9.49
N GLN A 282 -7.04 4.98 -9.71
CA GLN A 282 -7.57 5.26 -11.05
C GLN A 282 -6.66 6.27 -11.76
N GLY A 283 -6.37 6.01 -13.03
CA GLY A 283 -5.49 6.85 -13.85
C GLY A 283 -4.01 6.53 -13.71
N ASP A 284 -3.58 5.67 -12.77
CA ASP A 284 -2.18 5.24 -12.67
C ASP A 284 -1.74 4.48 -13.92
N VAL A 285 -0.58 4.83 -14.44
CA VAL A 285 0.08 4.14 -15.55
C VAL A 285 1.26 3.35 -15.02
N GLN A 286 1.22 2.04 -15.17
CA GLN A 286 2.28 1.13 -14.74
C GLN A 286 3.21 0.79 -15.90
N THR A 287 4.50 0.87 -15.68
CA THR A 287 5.52 0.47 -16.66
C THR A 287 6.50 -0.51 -16.02
N VAL A 288 6.78 -1.62 -16.73
CA VAL A 288 7.82 -2.57 -16.35
C VAL A 288 8.79 -2.72 -17.53
N ILE A 289 10.09 -2.66 -17.25
CA ILE A 289 11.16 -2.75 -18.24
C ILE A 289 12.16 -3.80 -17.75
N LEU A 290 12.49 -4.74 -18.64
CA LEU A 290 13.56 -5.72 -18.47
C LEU A 290 14.69 -5.37 -19.42
N SER A 291 15.91 -5.20 -18.90
CA SER A 291 17.11 -4.94 -19.69
C SER A 291 18.20 -5.98 -19.45
N ASP A 292 19.02 -6.23 -20.45
CA ASP A 292 20.18 -7.12 -20.40
C ASP A 292 21.42 -6.47 -19.76
N PRO A 293 22.55 -7.21 -19.60
CA PRO A 293 23.79 -6.67 -19.04
C PRO A 293 24.41 -5.52 -19.84
N ALA A 294 24.11 -5.39 -21.13
CA ALA A 294 24.56 -4.27 -21.97
C ALA A 294 23.62 -3.04 -21.88
N GLY A 295 22.54 -3.13 -21.07
CA GLY A 295 21.54 -2.08 -20.94
C GLY A 295 20.50 -2.06 -22.05
N GLN A 296 20.50 -3.05 -22.97
CA GLN A 296 19.48 -3.14 -24.01
C GLN A 296 18.15 -3.63 -23.44
N VAL A 297 17.06 -3.00 -23.86
CA VAL A 297 15.72 -3.38 -23.44
C VAL A 297 15.32 -4.70 -24.13
N LEU A 298 15.19 -5.75 -23.33
CA LEU A 298 14.72 -7.07 -23.78
C LEU A 298 13.21 -7.15 -23.90
N ALA A 299 12.49 -6.53 -22.95
CA ALA A 299 11.04 -6.47 -22.93
C ALA A 299 10.56 -5.24 -22.17
N ARG A 300 9.45 -4.66 -22.63
CA ARG A 300 8.77 -3.53 -21.98
C ARG A 300 7.27 -3.71 -22.09
N SER A 301 6.57 -3.39 -21.01
CA SER A 301 5.14 -3.19 -21.01
C SER A 301 4.82 -1.86 -20.31
N GLN A 302 3.95 -1.08 -20.93
CA GLN A 302 3.31 0.07 -20.34
C GLN A 302 1.80 -0.18 -20.44
N LEU A 303 1.15 -0.34 -19.31
CA LEU A 303 -0.28 -0.60 -19.27
C LEU A 303 -1.07 0.69 -19.53
N PRO A 304 -2.30 0.61 -20.05
CA PRO A 304 -3.20 1.75 -20.08
C PRO A 304 -3.45 2.27 -18.66
N PRO A 305 -3.90 3.53 -18.51
CA PRO A 305 -4.31 4.05 -17.20
C PRO A 305 -5.33 3.14 -16.53
N LEU A 306 -5.19 2.91 -15.23
CA LEU A 306 -6.13 2.08 -14.47
C LEU A 306 -7.55 2.65 -14.55
N ASP A 307 -8.52 1.78 -14.76
CA ASP A 307 -9.95 2.08 -14.85
C ASP A 307 -10.58 2.47 -13.49
N ARG A 308 -9.96 2.02 -12.39
CA ARG A 308 -10.38 2.24 -11.00
C ARG A 308 -9.21 2.02 -10.04
N ASP A 309 -9.40 2.33 -8.79
CA ASP A 309 -8.45 2.00 -7.71
C ASP A 309 -8.26 0.49 -7.62
N LYS A 310 -7.02 0.07 -7.40
CA LYS A 310 -6.64 -1.35 -7.22
C LYS A 310 -5.91 -1.50 -5.89
N ALA A 311 -6.47 -2.32 -4.99
CA ALA A 311 -5.81 -2.69 -3.75
C ALA A 311 -4.45 -3.36 -4.03
N GLN A 312 -4.39 -4.17 -5.09
CA GLN A 312 -3.15 -4.74 -5.62
C GLN A 312 -3.25 -5.00 -7.13
N TYR A 313 -2.10 -5.02 -7.80
CA TYR A 313 -1.99 -5.35 -9.23
C TYR A 313 -0.64 -6.01 -9.52
N LEU A 314 -0.66 -7.10 -10.28
CA LEU A 314 0.52 -7.80 -10.76
C LEU A 314 0.75 -7.47 -12.24
N VAL A 315 1.98 -7.03 -12.56
CA VAL A 315 2.44 -6.84 -13.95
C VAL A 315 3.71 -7.62 -14.18
N TYR A 316 3.91 -8.10 -15.39
CA TYR A 316 5.16 -8.74 -15.78
C TYR A 316 5.43 -8.58 -17.27
N VAL A 317 6.71 -8.71 -17.63
CA VAL A 317 7.21 -8.84 -19.00
C VAL A 317 8.20 -9.99 -19.06
N GLY A 318 8.40 -10.54 -20.25
CA GLY A 318 9.36 -11.63 -20.38
C GLY A 318 9.93 -11.77 -21.78
N LYS A 319 11.07 -12.46 -21.86
CA LYS A 319 11.76 -12.82 -23.08
C LYS A 319 12.06 -14.33 -23.07
N LYS A 320 11.83 -15.00 -24.18
CA LYS A 320 12.31 -16.38 -24.38
C LYS A 320 13.83 -16.37 -24.53
N ARG A 321 14.47 -17.46 -24.08
CA ARG A 321 15.92 -17.64 -24.19
C ARG A 321 16.38 -17.53 -25.64
N PRO A 322 17.35 -16.66 -25.94
CA PRO A 322 17.96 -16.57 -27.25
C PRO A 322 18.67 -17.89 -27.61
N ALA A 323 18.83 -18.17 -28.91
CA ALA A 323 19.58 -19.36 -29.36
C ALA A 323 21.03 -19.37 -28.87
N ALA A 324 21.66 -18.19 -28.73
CA ALA A 324 22.99 -18.02 -28.16
C ALA A 324 23.06 -18.13 -26.63
N GLY A 325 21.93 -18.38 -25.93
CA GLY A 325 21.86 -18.37 -24.50
C GLY A 325 21.66 -16.97 -23.90
N TRP A 326 21.58 -16.91 -22.58
CA TRP A 326 21.53 -15.65 -21.84
C TRP A 326 22.97 -15.09 -21.71
N PRO A 327 23.26 -13.84 -22.12
CA PRO A 327 24.52 -13.20 -21.81
C PRO A 327 24.79 -13.19 -20.30
N SER A 328 26.03 -13.56 -19.90
CA SER A 328 26.41 -13.43 -18.49
C SER A 328 26.46 -11.98 -18.04
N GLY A 329 26.02 -11.72 -16.82
CA GLY A 329 26.08 -10.39 -16.22
C GLY A 329 24.79 -9.97 -15.53
N ARG A 330 24.66 -8.67 -15.30
CA ARG A 330 23.61 -8.08 -14.51
C ARG A 330 22.41 -7.64 -15.37
N TYR A 331 21.31 -8.32 -15.21
CA TYR A 331 20.00 -7.94 -15.76
C TYR A 331 19.31 -6.96 -14.82
N THR A 332 18.58 -6.00 -15.36
CA THR A 332 17.85 -5.00 -14.58
C THR A 332 16.36 -5.06 -14.89
N LEU A 333 15.56 -5.00 -13.84
CA LEU A 333 14.14 -4.74 -13.88
C LEU A 333 13.93 -3.33 -13.32
N ARG A 334 13.15 -2.50 -14.00
CA ARG A 334 12.64 -1.24 -13.44
C ARG A 334 11.12 -1.23 -13.54
N TYR A 335 10.48 -1.07 -12.40
CA TYR A 335 9.03 -0.88 -12.30
C TYR A 335 8.73 0.56 -11.89
N THR A 336 7.82 1.22 -12.61
CA THR A 336 7.38 2.58 -12.30
C THR A 336 5.88 2.69 -12.34
N VAL A 337 5.33 3.56 -11.47
CA VAL A 337 3.94 4.03 -11.54
C VAL A 337 3.96 5.53 -11.74
N THR A 338 3.25 6.01 -12.76
CA THR A 338 3.06 7.42 -13.03
C THR A 338 1.61 7.80 -12.76
N ARG A 339 1.40 8.85 -11.97
CA ARG A 339 0.11 9.42 -11.60
C ARG A 339 0.07 10.90 -11.99
N ALA A 340 -0.90 11.30 -12.80
CA ALA A 340 -1.01 12.69 -13.30
C ALA A 340 0.32 13.26 -13.84
N GLY A 341 1.09 12.42 -14.55
CA GLY A 341 2.38 12.82 -15.14
C GLY A 341 3.58 12.73 -14.19
N ALA A 342 3.40 12.58 -12.89
CA ALA A 342 4.48 12.45 -11.91
C ALA A 342 4.76 10.97 -11.58
N VAL A 343 6.04 10.59 -11.44
CA VAL A 343 6.44 9.26 -10.96
C VAL A 343 6.19 9.19 -9.45
N VAL A 344 5.27 8.30 -9.03
CA VAL A 344 4.92 8.07 -7.62
C VAL A 344 5.53 6.79 -7.04
N VAL A 345 5.92 5.85 -7.90
CA VAL A 345 6.67 4.64 -7.54
C VAL A 345 7.77 4.45 -8.56
N ASP A 346 8.98 4.20 -8.10
CA ASP A 346 10.14 3.82 -8.92
C ASP A 346 10.97 2.77 -8.17
N ARG A 347 10.98 1.54 -8.66
CA ARG A 347 11.66 0.40 -8.03
C ARG A 347 12.52 -0.33 -9.04
N PRO A 348 13.83 -0.22 -8.93
CA PRO A 348 14.76 -1.09 -9.63
C PRO A 348 14.95 -2.41 -8.86
N GLU A 349 15.24 -3.48 -9.60
CA GLU A 349 15.66 -4.78 -9.08
C GLU A 349 16.72 -5.38 -10.03
N GLN A 350 17.57 -6.26 -9.54
CA GLN A 350 18.69 -6.80 -10.29
C GLN A 350 18.80 -8.31 -10.13
N LEU A 351 19.23 -8.97 -11.20
CA LEU A 351 19.56 -10.39 -11.26
C LEU A 351 20.91 -10.55 -11.95
N THR A 352 21.76 -11.41 -11.43
CA THR A 352 23.00 -11.81 -12.12
C THR A 352 22.84 -13.25 -12.66
N LEU A 353 23.06 -13.42 -13.96
CA LEU A 353 23.14 -14.73 -14.63
C LEU A 353 24.55 -15.00 -15.10
#